data_04c58f295e1cca8d93d64e25946c4043
#
_entry.id   04c58f295e1cca8d93d64e25946c4043
#
_cell.length_a   1.000
_cell.length_b   1.000
_cell.length_c   1.000
_cell.angle_alpha   90.00
_cell.angle_beta   90.00
_cell.angle_gamma   90.00
#
_symmetry.space_group_name_H-M   'P 1'
#
loop_
_entity.id
_entity.type
_entity.pdbx_description
1 polymer ?
#
loop_
_entity_poly.entity_id
_entity_poly.type
_entity_poly.pdbx_seq_one_letter_code
_entity_poly.pdbx_strand_id
1 'polypeptide(L)'
;MKRVWSCLYVPCPYTFYERVKLEVTAWGGIIRDTQFGAEVELEILVPEAQAQPFLDRLIDMSAANVEGMETGKEYRAFPVG
;
A
#
# COMPACT_ATOMS: atom_id res chain seq x y z
N MET A 1 -18.15 -10.03 -7.31
CA MET A 1 -17.81 -10.52 -5.97
C MET A 1 -17.19 -9.40 -5.15
N LYS A 2 -17.70 -9.17 -3.96
CA LYS A 2 -17.18 -8.10 -3.09
C LYS A 2 -16.01 -8.63 -2.28
N ARG A 3 -14.97 -7.84 -2.19
CA ARG A 3 -13.82 -8.13 -1.33
C ARG A 3 -13.59 -6.99 -0.36
N VAL A 4 -13.06 -7.35 0.81
CA VAL A 4 -12.61 -6.37 1.78
C VAL A 4 -11.19 -5.96 1.41
N TRP A 5 -10.99 -4.67 1.29
CA TRP A 5 -9.67 -4.08 1.04
C TRP A 5 -9.24 -3.30 2.26
N SER A 6 -7.98 -3.44 2.63
CA SER A 6 -7.39 -2.62 3.68
C SER A 6 -6.87 -1.33 3.07
N CYS A 7 -7.25 -0.22 3.68
CA CYS A 7 -6.72 1.09 3.30
C CYS A 7 -5.46 1.33 4.10
N LEU A 8 -4.36 1.57 3.40
CA LEU A 8 -3.06 1.77 4.04
C LEU A 8 -2.51 3.15 3.72
N TYR A 9 -1.93 3.78 4.73
CA TYR A 9 -1.20 5.03 4.56
C TYR A 9 0.29 4.71 4.65
N VAL A 10 1.03 5.02 3.59
CA VAL A 10 2.45 4.67 3.50
C VAL A 10 3.26 5.91 3.15
N PRO A 11 3.79 6.61 4.15
CA PRO A 11 4.77 7.66 3.89
C PRO A 11 6.12 7.02 3.58
N CYS A 12 6.81 7.52 2.57
CA CYS A 12 8.11 6.98 2.20
C CYS A 12 9.03 8.06 1.63
N PRO A 13 10.34 7.93 1.82
CA PRO A 13 11.29 8.81 1.14
C PRO A 13 11.21 8.64 -0.37
N TYR A 14 11.58 9.67 -1.12
CA TYR A 14 11.59 9.59 -2.58
C TYR A 14 12.45 8.45 -3.10
N THR A 15 13.49 8.10 -2.38
CA THR A 15 14.39 7.01 -2.77
C THR A 15 13.70 5.65 -2.78
N PHE A 16 12.65 5.48 -1.98
CA PHE A 16 11.91 4.22 -1.92
C PHE A 16 10.59 4.25 -2.69
N TYR A 17 10.20 5.40 -3.21
CA TYR A 17 8.91 5.57 -3.87
C TYR A 17 8.67 4.54 -4.99
N GLU A 18 9.63 4.39 -5.90
CA GLU A 18 9.49 3.44 -7.00
C GLU A 18 9.39 2.00 -6.52
N ARG A 19 10.16 1.65 -5.51
CA ARG A 19 10.12 0.30 -4.93
C ARG A 19 8.77 0.01 -4.28
N VAL A 20 8.23 0.98 -3.55
CA VAL A 20 6.92 0.83 -2.92
C VAL A 20 5.84 0.64 -3.99
N LYS A 21 5.88 1.41 -5.06
CA LYS A 21 4.95 1.25 -6.18
C LYS A 21 5.01 -0.15 -6.77
N LEU A 22 6.21 -0.66 -7.00
CA LEU A 22 6.38 -2.01 -7.54
C LEU A 22 5.83 -3.07 -6.59
N GLU A 23 6.06 -2.89 -5.28
CA GLU A 23 5.54 -3.82 -4.30
C GLU A 23 4.01 -3.79 -4.26
N VAL A 24 3.40 -2.62 -4.30
CA VAL A 24 1.94 -2.51 -4.34
C VAL A 24 1.38 -3.33 -5.50
N THR A 25 1.95 -3.17 -6.67
CA THR A 25 1.50 -3.91 -7.85
C THR A 25 1.73 -5.41 -7.70
N ALA A 26 2.88 -5.80 -7.17
CA ALA A 26 3.22 -7.22 -6.98
C ALA A 26 2.28 -7.91 -6.00
N TRP A 27 1.77 -7.19 -5.02
CA TRP A 27 0.85 -7.73 -4.02
C TRP A 27 -0.62 -7.63 -4.44
N GLY A 28 -0.88 -7.18 -5.65
CA GLY A 28 -2.24 -7.04 -6.14
C GLY A 28 -2.98 -5.83 -5.57
N GLY A 29 -2.23 -4.85 -5.09
CA GLY A 29 -2.79 -3.63 -4.52
C GLY A 29 -3.06 -2.57 -5.57
N ILE A 30 -3.69 -1.49 -5.13
CA ILE A 30 -4.03 -0.34 -5.97
C ILE A 30 -3.53 0.91 -5.24
N ILE A 31 -2.86 1.80 -5.96
CA ILE A 31 -2.51 3.11 -5.42
C ILE A 31 -3.72 4.02 -5.61
N ARG A 32 -4.30 4.44 -4.50
CA ARG A 32 -5.50 5.26 -4.50
C ARG A 32 -5.16 6.73 -4.69
N ASP A 33 -4.11 7.19 -4.03
CA ASP A 33 -3.68 8.57 -4.11
C ASP A 33 -2.19 8.67 -3.79
N THR A 34 -1.56 9.71 -4.30
CA THR A 34 -0.14 9.97 -4.06
C THR A 34 0.03 11.46 -3.85
N GLN A 35 0.69 11.84 -2.78
CA GLN A 35 1.00 13.24 -2.50
C GLN A 35 2.51 13.41 -2.40
N PHE A 36 3.02 14.44 -3.07
CA PHE A 36 4.44 14.77 -3.11
C PHE A 36 4.69 16.00 -2.25
N GLY A 37 5.49 15.85 -1.23
CA GLY A 37 5.87 16.92 -0.33
C GLY A 37 7.30 16.71 0.10
N ALA A 38 7.61 16.95 1.38
CA ALA A 38 8.93 16.67 1.92
C ALA A 38 9.29 15.19 1.72
N GLU A 39 8.28 14.33 1.80
CA GLU A 39 8.40 12.92 1.42
C GLU A 39 7.14 12.54 0.64
N VAL A 40 7.13 11.35 0.06
CA VAL A 40 5.97 10.86 -0.69
C VAL A 40 5.00 10.20 0.26
N GLU A 41 3.72 10.57 0.19
CA GLU A 41 2.66 9.95 0.98
C GLU A 41 1.74 9.20 0.04
N LEU A 42 1.60 7.91 0.27
CA LEU A 42 0.79 7.04 -0.56
C LEU A 42 -0.43 6.55 0.21
N GLU A 43 -1.58 6.63 -0.43
CA GLU A 43 -2.78 5.95 0.04
C GLU A 43 -3.00 4.78 -0.89
N ILE A 44 -2.99 3.58 -0.34
CA ILE A 44 -3.08 2.36 -1.13
C ILE A 44 -4.16 1.45 -0.58
N LEU A 45 -4.64 0.58 -1.46
CA LEU A 45 -5.58 -0.46 -1.12
C LEU A 45 -4.94 -1.80 -1.43
N VAL A 46 -4.95 -2.69 -0.47
CA VAL A 46 -4.51 -4.08 -0.68
C VAL A 46 -5.59 -5.01 -0.17
N PRO A 47 -5.69 -6.22 -0.72
CA PRO A 47 -6.63 -7.20 -0.17
C PRO A 47 -6.34 -7.42 1.32
N GLU A 48 -7.39 -7.51 2.12
CA GLU A 48 -7.24 -7.65 3.57
C GLU A 48 -6.29 -8.79 3.96
N ALA A 49 -6.39 -9.91 3.25
CA ALA A 49 -5.54 -11.06 3.53
C ALA A 49 -4.05 -10.79 3.28
N GLN A 50 -3.72 -9.77 2.50
CA GLN A 50 -2.35 -9.43 2.16
C GLN A 50 -1.83 -8.22 2.94
N ALA A 51 -2.68 -7.55 3.71
CA ALA A 51 -2.31 -6.29 4.36
C ALA A 51 -1.13 -6.46 5.31
N GLN A 52 -1.19 -7.41 6.23
CA GLN A 52 -0.12 -7.60 7.21
C GLN A 52 1.19 -8.07 6.58
N PRO A 53 1.18 -9.08 5.70
CA PRO A 53 2.40 -9.47 4.99
C PRO A 53 2.99 -8.34 4.17
N PHE A 54 2.15 -7.52 3.55
CA PHE A 54 2.62 -6.38 2.76
C PHE A 54 3.31 -5.34 3.65
N LEU A 55 2.72 -5.01 4.79
CA LEU A 55 3.33 -4.07 5.73
C LEU A 55 4.67 -4.60 6.25
N ASP A 56 4.73 -5.88 6.57
CA ASP A 56 5.96 -6.52 7.01
C ASP A 56 7.03 -6.46 5.92
N ARG A 57 6.62 -6.65 4.67
CA ARG A 57 7.54 -6.57 3.53
C ARG A 57 8.12 -5.16 3.37
N LEU A 58 7.30 -4.13 3.56
CA LEU A 58 7.79 -2.74 3.47
C LEU A 58 8.86 -2.46 4.51
N ILE A 59 8.66 -2.93 5.73
CA ILE A 59 9.64 -2.76 6.80
C ILE A 59 10.93 -3.51 6.45
N ASP A 60 10.79 -4.74 5.99
CA ASP A 60 11.93 -5.60 5.66
C ASP A 60 12.76 -5.03 4.50
N MET A 61 12.11 -4.64 3.41
CA MET A 61 12.83 -4.17 2.22
C MET A 61 13.51 -2.82 2.42
N SER A 62 13.07 -2.04 3.40
CA SER A 62 13.56 -0.69 3.63
C SER A 62 14.36 -0.56 4.93
N ALA A 63 14.64 -1.66 5.61
CA ALA A 63 15.28 -1.64 6.92
C ALA A 63 14.56 -0.70 7.89
N ALA A 64 13.22 -0.78 7.89
CA ALA A 64 12.33 0.03 8.72
C ALA A 64 12.31 1.53 8.38
N ASN A 65 12.83 1.92 7.22
CA ASN A 65 12.71 3.31 6.75
C ASN A 65 11.35 3.62 6.15
N VAL A 66 10.61 2.60 5.76
CA VAL A 66 9.24 2.73 5.25
C VAL A 66 8.33 1.91 6.14
N GLU A 67 7.40 2.59 6.80
CA GLU A 67 6.40 1.94 7.62
C GLU A 67 5.03 2.40 7.17
N GLY A 68 4.14 1.45 6.91
CA GLY A 68 2.76 1.74 6.58
C GLY A 68 1.87 1.50 7.77
N MET A 69 0.67 2.08 7.72
CA MET A 69 -0.34 1.82 8.73
C MET A 69 -1.70 1.63 8.08
N GLU A 70 -2.50 0.76 8.67
CA GLU A 70 -3.86 0.58 8.22
C GLU A 70 -4.73 1.71 8.77
N THR A 71 -5.41 2.42 7.88
CA THR A 71 -6.26 3.53 8.26
C THR A 71 -7.74 3.16 8.24
N GLY A 72 -8.09 2.05 7.60
CA GLY A 72 -9.46 1.61 7.52
C GLY A 72 -9.62 0.47 6.54
N LYS A 73 -10.87 0.15 6.21
CA LYS A 73 -11.19 -0.92 5.28
C LYS A 73 -12.28 -0.46 4.34
N GLU A 74 -12.25 -0.96 3.12
CA GLU A 74 -13.29 -0.71 2.14
C GLU A 74 -13.80 -2.02 1.56
N TYR A 75 -15.08 -2.04 1.26
CA TYR A 75 -15.70 -3.13 0.51
C TYR A 75 -15.80 -2.67 -0.94
N ARG A 76 -15.13 -3.36 -1.83
CA ARG A 76 -15.17 -3.03 -3.26
C ARG A 76 -15.55 -4.25 -4.07
N ALA A 77 -16.41 -4.02 -5.07
CA ALA A 77 -16.67 -5.03 -6.07
C ALA A 77 -15.52 -4.99 -7.07
N PHE A 78 -14.96 -6.15 -7.36
CA PHE A 78 -13.98 -6.24 -8.42
C PHE A 78 -14.67 -6.09 -9.76
N PRO A 79 -14.15 -5.26 -10.66
CA PRO A 79 -14.59 -5.34 -12.02
C PRO A 79 -14.15 -6.72 -12.54
N VAL A 80 -15.12 -7.49 -12.98
CA VAL A 80 -14.83 -8.71 -13.68
C VAL A 80 -14.50 -8.30 -15.11
N GLY A 81 -13.25 -8.08 -15.30
CA GLY A 81 -12.83 -7.58 -16.59
C GLY A 81 -12.26 -8.65 -17.42
#